data_cd787f0452aae3d4bca3041772970c50
#
_entry.id   cd787f0452aae3d4bca3041772970c50
#
_cell.length_a   1.000
_cell.length_b   1.000
_cell.length_c   1.000
_cell.angle_alpha   90.00
_cell.angle_beta   90.00
_cell.angle_gamma   90.00
#
_symmetry.space_group_name_H-M   'P 1'
#
loop_
_entity.id
_entity.type
_entity.pdbx_description
1 polymer ?
#
loop_
_entity_poly.entity_id
_entity_poly.type
_entity_poly.pdbx_seq_one_letter_code
_entity_poly.pdbx_strand_id
1 'polypeptide(L)'
;PIKGVGPQDVALAIIGEVFGNGFVKNKVMEFVGPGVSNLSVDFRIGVDVMTTETTCLSSIWRTDDQVKEFFEIHGRAEDHKELNPGEVAYYDRFIEIDLSQIRPMIAMPFHPSNTYTIDELNANLMDILDDCEKRAEVSFDGKVKLDLKSKVRDGKLYVDQGIIAGCAGGGFENICDAADILNGHSIGADEFTLSVYPASTPIYMELVKNGAVAKLLETGAIVKTAFCGPCFGAGDTPANNAFSIRHSTRNFPNREGSKLQNGQISSVALMDARSIAATAANKGYLTAATDMDVEFTGPAYHFDSSIYANRVFDSKGVADPEQEIQFGPNIKDWPEMVALPENLIIKVVSEIHDPVTTTDELIPSGETSSFRSNPLGLAEFALSRKDPAYVGRAKEVQKAEKAREAGQCMGEALPELRDITVSYTHLRAHETLANL
;
A
#
# COMPACT_ATOMS: atom_id res chain seq x y z
N PRO A 1 -0.15 -6.44 22.95
CA PRO A 1 -1.38 -7.01 22.38
C PRO A 1 -1.66 -8.40 22.93
N ILE A 2 -2.91 -8.87 22.85
CA ILE A 2 -3.24 -10.26 23.16
C ILE A 2 -2.70 -11.21 22.07
N LYS A 3 -2.58 -12.48 22.39
CA LYS A 3 -2.14 -13.54 21.47
C LYS A 3 -3.07 -13.59 20.24
N GLY A 4 -2.51 -13.62 19.04
CA GLY A 4 -3.26 -13.62 17.78
C GLY A 4 -3.55 -12.23 17.20
N VAL A 5 -3.28 -11.15 17.93
CA VAL A 5 -3.36 -9.77 17.45
C VAL A 5 -2.00 -9.33 16.91
N GLY A 6 -1.99 -8.85 15.68
CA GLY A 6 -0.79 -8.41 14.99
C GLY A 6 -0.73 -6.91 14.69
N PRO A 7 0.32 -6.46 13.98
CA PRO A 7 0.53 -5.05 13.71
C PRO A 7 -0.58 -4.42 12.85
N GLN A 8 -1.15 -5.17 11.91
CA GLN A 8 -2.24 -4.67 11.07
C GLN A 8 -3.50 -4.39 11.89
N ASP A 9 -3.80 -5.20 12.91
CA ASP A 9 -4.96 -4.98 13.77
C ASP A 9 -4.84 -3.66 14.52
N VAL A 10 -3.64 -3.39 15.10
CA VAL A 10 -3.35 -2.12 15.78
C VAL A 10 -3.45 -0.94 14.80
N ALA A 11 -2.88 -1.08 13.62
CA ALA A 11 -2.91 -0.04 12.60
C ALA A 11 -4.35 0.28 12.15
N LEU A 12 -5.17 -0.74 11.90
CA LEU A 12 -6.56 -0.57 11.49
C LEU A 12 -7.41 0.05 12.60
N ALA A 13 -7.17 -0.30 13.87
CA ALA A 13 -7.83 0.34 14.99
C ALA A 13 -7.49 1.84 15.06
N ILE A 14 -6.22 2.21 14.86
CA ILE A 14 -5.80 3.62 14.79
C ILE A 14 -6.50 4.35 13.63
N ILE A 15 -6.43 3.78 12.42
CA ILE A 15 -6.99 4.39 11.21
C ILE A 15 -8.51 4.61 11.37
N GLY A 16 -9.23 3.62 11.87
CA GLY A 16 -10.68 3.72 12.13
C GLY A 16 -11.04 4.87 13.06
N GLU A 17 -10.25 5.09 14.09
CA GLU A 17 -10.48 6.14 15.08
C GLU A 17 -10.15 7.55 14.56
N VAL A 18 -9.07 7.71 13.78
CA VAL A 18 -8.50 9.04 13.49
C VAL A 18 -8.81 9.58 12.10
N PHE A 19 -9.16 8.69 11.14
CA PHE A 19 -9.33 9.11 9.75
C PHE A 19 -10.58 9.96 9.54
N GLY A 20 -11.74 9.48 9.99
CA GLY A 20 -13.04 10.11 9.71
C GLY A 20 -13.19 11.52 10.24
N ASN A 21 -12.54 11.83 11.35
CA ASN A 21 -12.54 13.15 11.99
C ASN A 21 -11.32 14.01 11.63
N GLY A 22 -10.37 13.48 10.84
CA GLY A 22 -9.14 14.17 10.47
C GLY A 22 -8.23 14.48 11.67
N PHE A 23 -8.29 13.71 12.74
CA PHE A 23 -7.65 14.00 14.01
C PHE A 23 -6.13 14.20 13.89
N VAL A 24 -5.48 13.42 13.03
CA VAL A 24 -4.02 13.47 12.79
C VAL A 24 -3.65 14.11 11.44
N LYS A 25 -4.63 14.61 10.70
CA LYS A 25 -4.38 15.20 9.39
C LYS A 25 -3.36 16.34 9.48
N ASN A 26 -2.31 16.25 8.64
CA ASN A 26 -1.20 17.22 8.60
C ASN A 26 -0.43 17.36 9.93
N LYS A 27 -0.38 16.30 10.74
CA LYS A 27 0.38 16.25 12.00
C LYS A 27 1.41 15.11 11.96
N VAL A 28 2.42 15.21 12.80
CA VAL A 28 3.35 14.12 13.07
C VAL A 28 2.80 13.31 14.25
N MET A 29 2.72 11.99 14.07
CA MET A 29 2.35 11.07 15.14
C MET A 29 3.62 10.62 15.87
N GLU A 30 3.65 10.75 17.20
CA GLU A 30 4.74 10.23 18.02
C GLU A 30 4.23 9.08 18.89
N PHE A 31 4.82 7.90 18.70
CA PHE A 31 4.47 6.70 19.46
C PHE A 31 5.34 6.59 20.71
N VAL A 32 4.71 6.76 21.86
CA VAL A 32 5.35 6.76 23.18
C VAL A 32 4.54 5.90 24.17
N GLY A 33 5.02 5.80 25.38
CA GLY A 33 4.35 5.08 26.46
C GLY A 33 4.91 3.68 26.70
N PRO A 34 4.49 3.02 27.80
CA PRO A 34 5.08 1.78 28.26
C PRO A 34 4.79 0.60 27.31
N GLY A 35 3.66 0.64 26.60
CA GLY A 35 3.27 -0.41 25.65
C GLY A 35 4.23 -0.57 24.48
N VAL A 36 4.92 0.51 24.06
CA VAL A 36 5.87 0.49 22.94
C VAL A 36 7.02 -0.48 23.21
N SER A 37 7.55 -0.53 24.43
CA SER A 37 8.68 -1.41 24.79
C SER A 37 8.36 -2.92 24.71
N ASN A 38 7.08 -3.28 24.63
CA ASN A 38 6.63 -4.66 24.47
C ASN A 38 6.44 -5.06 22.99
N LEU A 39 6.69 -4.14 22.05
CA LEU A 39 6.56 -4.39 20.63
C LEU A 39 7.94 -4.53 20.00
N SER A 40 8.16 -5.60 19.26
CA SER A 40 9.36 -5.75 18.45
C SER A 40 9.46 -4.64 17.40
N VAL A 41 10.64 -4.42 16.84
CA VAL A 41 10.80 -3.45 15.75
C VAL A 41 10.02 -3.89 14.50
N ASP A 42 9.95 -5.19 14.21
CA ASP A 42 9.17 -5.74 13.10
C ASP A 42 7.67 -5.40 13.26
N PHE A 43 7.14 -5.55 14.48
CA PHE A 43 5.76 -5.14 14.79
C PHE A 43 5.54 -3.63 14.60
N ARG A 44 6.48 -2.79 15.12
CA ARG A 44 6.39 -1.32 14.96
C ARG A 44 6.42 -0.90 13.49
N ILE A 45 7.27 -1.52 12.67
CA ILE A 45 7.32 -1.29 11.22
C ILE A 45 5.96 -1.62 10.60
N GLY A 46 5.35 -2.75 10.97
CA GLY A 46 4.03 -3.14 10.47
C GLY A 46 2.92 -2.14 10.79
N VAL A 47 2.95 -1.52 11.97
CA VAL A 47 2.03 -0.42 12.32
C VAL A 47 2.39 0.86 11.55
N ASP A 48 3.68 1.22 11.52
CA ASP A 48 4.18 2.48 11.00
C ASP A 48 3.87 2.66 9.51
N VAL A 49 4.05 1.62 8.70
CA VAL A 49 3.78 1.67 7.25
C VAL A 49 2.33 1.99 6.91
N MET A 50 1.42 1.78 7.86
CA MET A 50 -0.01 2.08 7.71
C MET A 50 -0.39 3.50 8.14
N THR A 51 0.49 4.25 8.81
CA THR A 51 0.18 5.60 9.29
C THR A 51 -0.08 6.57 8.16
N THR A 52 0.49 6.34 6.96
CA THR A 52 0.20 7.15 5.76
C THR A 52 -1.28 7.16 5.39
N GLU A 53 -2.02 6.11 5.72
CA GLU A 53 -3.45 6.00 5.45
C GLU A 53 -4.31 6.82 6.45
N THR A 54 -3.70 7.43 7.45
CA THR A 54 -4.36 8.36 8.38
C THR A 54 -4.33 9.81 7.91
N THR A 55 -3.65 10.11 6.80
CA THR A 55 -3.35 11.47 6.30
C THR A 55 -2.42 12.29 7.22
N CYS A 56 -1.68 11.65 8.12
CA CYS A 56 -0.62 12.31 8.88
C CYS A 56 0.56 12.71 7.98
N LEU A 57 1.37 13.64 8.43
CA LEU A 57 2.60 14.07 7.72
C LEU A 57 3.72 13.04 7.86
N SER A 58 3.83 12.45 9.05
CA SER A 58 4.87 11.49 9.39
C SER A 58 4.52 10.78 10.69
N SER A 59 5.29 9.76 11.00
CA SER A 59 5.26 9.05 12.28
C SER A 59 6.67 8.85 12.81
N ILE A 60 6.80 8.79 14.12
CA ILE A 60 8.06 8.60 14.81
C ILE A 60 7.85 7.73 16.05
N TRP A 61 8.79 6.86 16.32
CA TRP A 61 8.75 5.96 17.48
C TRP A 61 9.89 6.29 18.43
N ARG A 62 9.60 6.26 19.72
CA ARG A 62 10.68 6.28 20.71
C ARG A 62 11.63 5.12 20.49
N THR A 63 12.92 5.33 20.73
CA THR A 63 13.92 4.28 20.71
C THR A 63 14.05 3.63 22.09
N ASP A 64 14.43 2.36 22.10
CA ASP A 64 14.65 1.55 23.29
C ASP A 64 15.60 0.39 22.97
N ASP A 65 15.74 -0.57 23.90
CA ASP A 65 16.61 -1.72 23.73
C ASP A 65 16.23 -2.59 22.52
N GLN A 66 14.94 -2.69 22.15
CA GLN A 66 14.47 -3.39 20.96
C GLN A 66 15.04 -2.77 19.68
N VAL A 67 15.07 -1.43 19.60
CA VAL A 67 15.67 -0.71 18.47
C VAL A 67 17.17 -0.90 18.44
N LYS A 68 17.83 -0.88 19.58
CA LYS A 68 19.27 -1.14 19.67
C LYS A 68 19.63 -2.54 19.18
N GLU A 69 18.92 -3.57 19.64
CA GLU A 69 19.08 -4.95 19.21
C GLU A 69 18.85 -5.09 17.70
N PHE A 70 17.85 -4.41 17.13
CA PHE A 70 17.60 -4.41 15.70
C PHE A 70 18.81 -3.89 14.90
N PHE A 71 19.46 -2.80 15.35
CA PHE A 71 20.68 -2.30 14.73
C PHE A 71 21.86 -3.30 14.89
N GLU A 72 21.99 -3.94 16.05
CA GLU A 72 23.03 -4.94 16.31
C GLU A 72 22.87 -6.17 15.39
N ILE A 73 21.65 -6.69 15.23
CA ILE A 73 21.34 -7.81 14.30
C ILE A 73 21.73 -7.47 12.86
N HIS A 74 21.58 -6.20 12.45
CA HIS A 74 21.94 -5.73 11.10
C HIS A 74 23.40 -5.30 10.96
N GLY A 75 24.24 -5.51 11.97
CA GLY A 75 25.66 -5.13 11.95
C GLY A 75 25.89 -3.61 11.92
N ARG A 76 24.97 -2.84 12.49
CA ARG A 76 24.96 -1.37 12.48
C ARG A 76 24.78 -0.78 13.89
N ALA A 77 25.34 -1.43 14.88
CA ALA A 77 25.21 -1.03 16.30
C ALA A 77 25.60 0.44 16.54
N GLU A 78 26.61 0.94 15.80
CA GLU A 78 27.10 2.31 15.88
C GLU A 78 26.12 3.36 15.33
N ASP A 79 25.17 2.96 14.51
CA ASP A 79 24.15 3.87 13.96
C ASP A 79 22.98 4.11 14.94
N HIS A 80 22.89 3.32 16.00
CA HIS A 80 21.86 3.52 17.01
C HIS A 80 22.01 4.88 17.69
N LYS A 81 20.94 5.63 17.75
CA LYS A 81 20.86 6.89 18.49
C LYS A 81 19.60 6.91 19.34
N GLU A 82 19.72 7.39 20.55
CA GLU A 82 18.57 7.57 21.40
C GLU A 82 17.68 8.70 20.86
N LEU A 83 16.40 8.42 20.72
CA LEU A 83 15.39 9.36 20.29
C LEU A 83 14.18 9.18 21.20
N ASN A 84 14.07 10.07 22.19
CA ASN A 84 13.01 10.05 23.18
C ASN A 84 12.54 11.48 23.44
N PRO A 85 11.27 11.71 23.80
CA PRO A 85 10.83 13.01 24.28
C PRO A 85 11.59 13.41 25.54
N GLY A 86 11.78 14.70 25.75
CA GLY A 86 12.35 15.23 27.00
C GLY A 86 11.43 14.99 28.20
N GLU A 87 11.88 15.40 29.41
CA GLU A 87 11.08 15.30 30.64
C GLU A 87 9.71 15.97 30.51
N VAL A 88 9.62 17.02 29.72
CA VAL A 88 8.38 17.73 29.37
C VAL A 88 8.31 17.86 27.86
N ALA A 89 7.25 17.31 27.28
CA ALA A 89 6.93 17.43 25.87
C ALA A 89 5.53 17.99 25.69
N TYR A 90 5.34 18.86 24.70
CA TYR A 90 4.06 19.48 24.39
C TYR A 90 3.53 18.93 23.09
N TYR A 91 2.28 18.47 23.10
CA TYR A 91 1.60 17.90 21.95
C TYR A 91 0.31 18.68 21.67
N ASP A 92 -0.03 18.80 20.39
CA ASP A 92 -1.32 19.41 20.00
C ASP A 92 -2.51 18.54 20.43
N ARG A 93 -2.32 17.22 20.41
CA ARG A 93 -3.37 16.24 20.70
C ARG A 93 -2.76 14.96 21.27
N PHE A 94 -3.61 14.16 21.88
CA PHE A 94 -3.24 12.91 22.52
C PHE A 94 -4.25 11.82 22.14
N ILE A 95 -3.74 10.62 21.86
CA ILE A 95 -4.52 9.40 21.64
C ILE A 95 -3.96 8.34 22.57
N GLU A 96 -4.82 7.73 23.35
CA GLU A 96 -4.47 6.59 24.21
C GLU A 96 -5.00 5.30 23.58
N ILE A 97 -4.13 4.31 23.42
CA ILE A 97 -4.47 3.00 22.86
C ILE A 97 -4.04 1.94 23.87
N ASP A 98 -5.02 1.26 24.45
CA ASP A 98 -4.78 0.07 25.25
C ASP A 98 -4.59 -1.14 24.33
N LEU A 99 -3.35 -1.56 24.13
CA LEU A 99 -3.01 -2.68 23.24
C LEU A 99 -3.66 -4.00 23.69
N SER A 100 -4.06 -4.15 24.95
CA SER A 100 -4.75 -5.34 25.46
C SER A 100 -6.21 -5.43 25.02
N GLN A 101 -6.80 -4.31 24.61
CA GLN A 101 -8.18 -4.24 24.14
C GLN A 101 -8.32 -4.42 22.63
N ILE A 102 -7.23 -4.32 21.87
CA ILE A 102 -7.27 -4.56 20.43
C ILE A 102 -7.66 -6.01 20.16
N ARG A 103 -8.53 -6.19 19.19
CA ARG A 103 -9.01 -7.48 18.67
C ARG A 103 -8.62 -7.63 17.21
N PRO A 104 -8.68 -8.84 16.63
CA PRO A 104 -8.50 -9.01 15.20
C PRO A 104 -9.44 -8.12 14.39
N MET A 105 -8.85 -7.30 13.49
CA MET A 105 -9.53 -6.28 12.72
C MET A 105 -9.63 -6.66 11.24
N ILE A 106 -10.62 -6.09 10.59
CA ILE A 106 -10.75 -6.12 9.14
C ILE A 106 -11.16 -4.73 8.64
N ALA A 107 -10.50 -4.25 7.58
CA ALA A 107 -10.97 -3.05 6.87
C ALA A 107 -11.64 -3.46 5.57
N MET A 108 -12.94 -3.28 5.51
CA MET A 108 -13.76 -3.62 4.36
C MET A 108 -13.53 -2.67 3.19
N PRO A 109 -13.85 -3.08 1.93
CA PRO A 109 -13.69 -2.20 0.77
C PRO A 109 -14.48 -0.88 0.95
N PHE A 110 -14.04 0.27 0.42
CA PHE A 110 -12.85 0.49 -0.43
C PHE A 110 -11.89 1.50 0.19
N HIS A 111 -11.77 1.51 1.50
CA HIS A 111 -10.84 2.40 2.20
C HIS A 111 -10.34 1.74 3.49
N PRO A 112 -9.06 1.94 3.89
CA PRO A 112 -8.53 1.38 5.13
C PRO A 112 -9.25 1.81 6.41
N SER A 113 -10.03 2.89 6.38
CA SER A 113 -10.83 3.36 7.52
C SER A 113 -12.21 2.70 7.65
N ASN A 114 -12.61 1.86 6.71
CA ASN A 114 -13.85 1.10 6.81
C ASN A 114 -13.65 -0.14 7.71
N THR A 115 -13.33 0.10 8.98
CA THR A 115 -12.82 -0.90 9.93
C THR A 115 -13.90 -1.45 10.83
N TYR A 116 -13.78 -2.73 11.12
CA TYR A 116 -14.57 -3.49 12.09
C TYR A 116 -13.65 -4.48 12.80
N THR A 117 -13.99 -4.91 14.02
CA THR A 117 -13.47 -6.18 14.48
C THR A 117 -14.08 -7.32 13.65
N ILE A 118 -13.39 -8.45 13.54
CA ILE A 118 -13.94 -9.61 12.82
C ILE A 118 -15.23 -10.09 13.48
N ASP A 119 -15.32 -9.97 14.81
CA ASP A 119 -16.53 -10.32 15.56
C ASP A 119 -17.71 -9.40 15.23
N GLU A 120 -17.48 -8.08 15.14
CA GLU A 120 -18.51 -7.11 14.71
C GLU A 120 -18.99 -7.38 13.29
N LEU A 121 -18.06 -7.68 12.37
CA LEU A 121 -18.42 -8.04 11.01
C LEU A 121 -19.29 -9.29 10.99
N ASN A 122 -18.90 -10.35 11.70
CA ASN A 122 -19.66 -11.60 11.75
C ASN A 122 -21.05 -11.42 12.38
N ALA A 123 -21.17 -10.57 13.41
CA ALA A 123 -22.44 -10.27 14.07
C ALA A 123 -23.41 -9.47 13.20
N ASN A 124 -22.89 -8.63 12.29
CA ASN A 124 -23.66 -7.70 11.45
C ASN A 124 -23.42 -7.93 9.95
N LEU A 125 -23.10 -9.16 9.57
CA LEU A 125 -22.54 -9.53 8.26
C LEU A 125 -23.32 -8.95 7.09
N MET A 126 -24.62 -9.21 7.02
CA MET A 126 -25.43 -8.80 5.86
C MET A 126 -25.57 -7.29 5.72
N ASP A 127 -25.65 -6.56 6.82
CA ASP A 127 -25.79 -5.10 6.83
C ASP A 127 -24.47 -4.43 6.38
N ILE A 128 -23.35 -4.95 6.85
CA ILE A 128 -22.02 -4.43 6.46
C ILE A 128 -21.73 -4.72 4.98
N LEU A 129 -22.06 -5.91 4.49
CA LEU A 129 -21.88 -6.25 3.07
C LEU A 129 -22.78 -5.38 2.18
N ASP A 130 -24.03 -5.11 2.62
CA ASP A 130 -24.94 -4.23 1.90
C ASP A 130 -24.42 -2.79 1.82
N ASP A 131 -23.83 -2.27 2.92
CA ASP A 131 -23.19 -0.95 2.92
C ASP A 131 -21.98 -0.92 1.95
N CYS A 132 -21.15 -1.94 1.93
CA CYS A 132 -20.04 -2.05 0.98
C CYS A 132 -20.51 -2.07 -0.48
N GLU A 133 -21.57 -2.81 -0.79
CA GLU A 133 -22.14 -2.83 -2.14
C GLU A 133 -22.72 -1.47 -2.55
N LYS A 134 -23.38 -0.75 -1.65
CA LYS A 134 -23.87 0.61 -1.88
C LYS A 134 -22.74 1.61 -2.12
N ARG A 135 -21.67 1.52 -1.34
CA ARG A 135 -20.47 2.34 -1.55
C ARG A 135 -19.82 2.05 -2.90
N ALA A 136 -19.79 0.79 -3.33
CA ALA A 136 -19.33 0.40 -4.65
C ALA A 136 -20.15 1.04 -5.76
N GLU A 137 -21.49 1.00 -5.65
CA GLU A 137 -22.39 1.60 -6.64
C GLU A 137 -22.10 3.08 -6.84
N VAL A 138 -21.91 3.82 -5.73
CA VAL A 138 -21.53 5.24 -5.76
C VAL A 138 -20.12 5.44 -6.36
N SER A 139 -19.13 4.66 -5.90
CA SER A 139 -17.75 4.82 -6.34
C SER A 139 -17.52 4.51 -7.82
N PHE A 140 -18.35 3.67 -8.39
CA PHE A 140 -18.24 3.22 -9.78
C PHE A 140 -19.33 3.79 -10.70
N ASP A 141 -20.12 4.78 -10.26
CA ASP A 141 -21.22 5.39 -11.02
C ASP A 141 -22.20 4.35 -11.60
N GLY A 142 -22.44 3.26 -10.89
CA GLY A 142 -23.27 2.15 -11.33
C GLY A 142 -22.76 1.37 -12.57
N LYS A 143 -21.51 1.61 -13.01
CA LYS A 143 -20.93 0.96 -14.21
C LYS A 143 -20.69 -0.53 -14.03
N VAL A 144 -20.43 -0.96 -12.80
CA VAL A 144 -20.22 -2.35 -12.42
C VAL A 144 -20.95 -2.63 -11.11
N LYS A 145 -21.34 -3.88 -10.91
CA LYS A 145 -22.04 -4.29 -9.69
C LYS A 145 -21.13 -5.21 -8.88
N LEU A 146 -20.83 -4.82 -7.65
CA LEU A 146 -20.20 -5.68 -6.66
C LEU A 146 -21.28 -6.55 -6.01
N ASP A 147 -21.00 -7.83 -5.83
CA ASP A 147 -21.91 -8.79 -5.19
C ASP A 147 -21.18 -9.55 -4.08
N LEU A 148 -21.00 -8.90 -2.94
CA LEU A 148 -20.36 -9.49 -1.75
C LEU A 148 -21.29 -10.42 -1.01
N LYS A 149 -22.61 -10.18 -1.06
CA LYS A 149 -23.60 -11.02 -0.39
C LYS A 149 -23.62 -12.44 -0.96
N SER A 150 -23.23 -12.63 -2.22
CA SER A 150 -23.06 -13.96 -2.81
C SER A 150 -21.89 -14.75 -2.20
N LYS A 151 -21.00 -14.11 -1.46
CA LYS A 151 -19.91 -14.76 -0.74
C LYS A 151 -20.31 -15.34 0.62
N VAL A 152 -21.55 -15.14 1.05
CA VAL A 152 -22.05 -15.74 2.30
C VAL A 152 -22.46 -17.19 2.04
N ARG A 153 -21.78 -18.11 2.70
CA ARG A 153 -22.01 -19.56 2.64
C ARG A 153 -22.29 -20.07 4.07
N ASP A 154 -23.41 -20.71 4.29
CA ASP A 154 -23.83 -21.23 5.61
C ASP A 154 -23.79 -20.17 6.73
N GLY A 155 -24.16 -18.92 6.39
CA GLY A 155 -24.17 -17.80 7.33
C GLY A 155 -22.78 -17.22 7.68
N LYS A 156 -21.73 -17.64 6.98
CA LYS A 156 -20.35 -17.15 7.16
C LYS A 156 -19.83 -16.53 5.88
N LEU A 157 -18.97 -15.51 6.02
CA LEU A 157 -18.31 -14.90 4.88
C LEU A 157 -17.21 -15.83 4.34
N TYR A 158 -17.31 -16.15 3.06
CA TYR A 158 -16.29 -16.91 2.34
C TYR A 158 -15.37 -15.95 1.58
N VAL A 159 -14.09 -16.21 1.62
CA VAL A 159 -13.01 -15.44 0.98
C VAL A 159 -12.43 -16.27 -0.15
N ASP A 160 -12.20 -15.66 -1.31
CA ASP A 160 -11.63 -16.37 -2.47
C ASP A 160 -10.10 -16.38 -2.45
N GLN A 161 -9.47 -15.35 -1.83
CA GLN A 161 -8.02 -15.18 -1.87
C GLN A 161 -7.49 -14.55 -0.59
N GLY A 162 -6.41 -15.12 -0.06
CA GLY A 162 -5.58 -14.53 0.99
C GLY A 162 -4.21 -14.12 0.46
N ILE A 163 -3.72 -12.94 0.87
CA ILE A 163 -2.38 -12.46 0.51
C ILE A 163 -1.68 -11.87 1.72
N ILE A 164 -0.46 -12.33 1.98
CA ILE A 164 0.45 -11.75 2.98
C ILE A 164 1.62 -11.14 2.19
N ALA A 165 1.74 -9.81 2.13
CA ALA A 165 2.65 -9.19 1.20
C ALA A 165 3.23 -7.84 1.63
N GLY A 166 4.36 -7.52 1.05
CA GLY A 166 4.95 -6.19 1.05
C GLY A 166 5.51 -5.74 2.39
N CYS A 167 5.65 -4.43 2.54
CA CYS A 167 6.23 -3.82 3.73
C CYS A 167 5.38 -3.99 4.99
N ALA A 168 4.05 -4.12 4.84
CA ALA A 168 3.14 -4.34 5.97
C ALA A 168 3.08 -5.82 6.38
N GLY A 169 2.78 -6.72 5.42
CA GLY A 169 2.52 -8.13 5.72
C GLY A 169 3.74 -9.04 5.64
N GLY A 170 4.73 -8.70 4.81
CA GLY A 170 5.87 -9.55 4.52
C GLY A 170 6.99 -9.57 5.57
N GLY A 171 6.79 -8.97 6.75
CA GLY A 171 7.72 -9.01 7.87
C GLY A 171 8.01 -10.43 8.34
N PHE A 172 9.18 -10.61 8.95
CA PHE A 172 9.63 -11.93 9.38
C PHE A 172 8.69 -12.57 10.41
N GLU A 173 8.34 -11.83 11.46
CA GLU A 173 7.43 -12.31 12.51
C GLU A 173 6.03 -12.64 11.95
N ASN A 174 5.49 -11.79 11.09
CA ASN A 174 4.18 -12.01 10.49
C ASN A 174 4.10 -13.34 9.73
N ILE A 175 5.15 -13.66 8.96
CA ILE A 175 5.16 -14.90 8.16
C ILE A 175 5.45 -16.11 9.05
N CYS A 176 6.30 -15.99 10.08
CA CYS A 176 6.53 -17.07 11.04
C CYS A 176 5.25 -17.43 11.79
N ASP A 177 4.53 -16.44 12.30
CA ASP A 177 3.26 -16.66 13.01
C ASP A 177 2.18 -17.25 12.10
N ALA A 178 2.11 -16.78 10.85
CA ALA A 178 1.22 -17.37 9.84
C ALA A 178 1.57 -18.84 9.56
N ALA A 179 2.86 -19.16 9.49
CA ALA A 179 3.33 -20.54 9.29
C ALA A 179 3.02 -21.42 10.51
N ASP A 180 3.08 -20.89 11.74
CA ASP A 180 2.73 -21.64 12.94
C ASP A 180 1.21 -21.91 13.01
N ILE A 181 0.37 -20.95 12.65
CA ILE A 181 -1.09 -21.12 12.55
C ILE A 181 -1.43 -22.21 11.52
N LEU A 182 -0.76 -22.20 10.40
CA LEU A 182 -1.03 -23.11 9.29
C LEU A 182 -0.39 -24.50 9.47
N ASN A 183 0.53 -24.66 10.41
CA ASN A 183 1.25 -25.90 10.62
C ASN A 183 0.30 -27.09 10.87
N GLY A 184 0.37 -28.11 10.02
CA GLY A 184 -0.50 -29.28 10.09
C GLY A 184 -1.92 -29.08 9.50
N HIS A 185 -2.22 -27.91 8.95
CA HIS A 185 -3.46 -27.61 8.26
C HIS A 185 -3.28 -27.68 6.73
N SER A 186 -4.39 -27.72 6.00
CA SER A 186 -4.46 -27.55 4.56
C SER A 186 -5.39 -26.39 4.25
N ILE A 187 -5.01 -25.54 3.29
CA ILE A 187 -5.88 -24.48 2.79
C ILE A 187 -7.05 -25.00 1.95
N GLY A 188 -7.13 -26.31 1.74
CA GLY A 188 -8.17 -26.98 0.95
C GLY A 188 -7.74 -27.15 -0.51
N ALA A 189 -8.62 -27.81 -1.28
CA ALA A 189 -8.43 -28.08 -2.71
C ALA A 189 -9.46 -27.31 -3.55
N ASP A 190 -10.16 -26.37 -2.95
CA ASP A 190 -11.25 -25.60 -3.55
C ASP A 190 -10.76 -24.29 -4.19
N GLU A 191 -11.64 -23.27 -4.19
CA GLU A 191 -11.41 -22.00 -4.84
C GLU A 191 -10.45 -21.08 -4.06
N PHE A 192 -10.30 -21.27 -2.74
CA PHE A 192 -9.45 -20.40 -1.91
C PHE A 192 -7.97 -20.58 -2.26
N THR A 193 -7.26 -19.47 -2.38
CA THR A 193 -5.80 -19.43 -2.62
C THR A 193 -5.10 -18.57 -1.57
N LEU A 194 -3.86 -18.94 -1.21
CA LEU A 194 -3.00 -18.13 -0.33
C LEU A 194 -1.65 -17.89 -1.01
N SER A 195 -1.29 -16.61 -1.15
CA SER A 195 0.04 -16.20 -1.61
C SER A 195 0.79 -15.43 -0.53
N VAL A 196 2.07 -15.75 -0.34
CA VAL A 196 2.94 -15.12 0.65
C VAL A 196 4.16 -14.51 -0.03
N TYR A 197 4.42 -13.24 0.22
CA TYR A 197 5.53 -12.45 -0.32
C TYR A 197 6.35 -11.86 0.81
N PRO A 198 7.53 -12.40 1.15
CA PRO A 198 8.43 -11.80 2.13
C PRO A 198 8.81 -10.36 1.73
N ALA A 199 9.03 -9.49 2.71
CA ALA A 199 9.34 -8.08 2.46
C ALA A 199 10.72 -7.87 1.81
N SER A 200 11.63 -8.81 1.99
CA SER A 200 12.99 -8.74 1.42
C SER A 200 13.58 -10.12 1.17
N THR A 201 14.64 -10.17 0.36
CA THR A 201 15.37 -11.43 0.13
C THR A 201 16.08 -11.96 1.39
N PRO A 202 16.70 -11.15 2.27
CA PRO A 202 17.22 -11.63 3.55
C PRO A 202 16.15 -12.27 4.44
N ILE A 203 14.96 -11.66 4.55
CA ILE A 203 13.82 -12.24 5.27
C ILE A 203 13.44 -13.58 4.64
N TYR A 204 13.31 -13.63 3.31
CA TYR A 204 12.96 -14.87 2.61
C TYR A 204 13.98 -15.99 2.90
N MET A 205 15.26 -15.67 2.86
CA MET A 205 16.32 -16.65 3.15
C MET A 205 16.22 -17.17 4.58
N GLU A 206 15.96 -16.30 5.54
CA GLU A 206 15.82 -16.72 6.94
C GLU A 206 14.58 -17.57 7.18
N LEU A 207 13.46 -17.27 6.51
CA LEU A 207 12.26 -18.11 6.50
C LEU A 207 12.49 -19.49 5.86
N VAL A 208 13.41 -19.59 4.88
CA VAL A 208 13.83 -20.89 4.33
C VAL A 208 14.66 -21.65 5.35
N LYS A 209 15.65 -20.98 6.00
CA LYS A 209 16.54 -21.59 6.98
C LYS A 209 15.81 -22.11 8.22
N ASN A 210 14.81 -21.37 8.73
CA ASN A 210 14.04 -21.75 9.91
C ASN A 210 12.89 -22.72 9.63
N GLY A 211 12.62 -23.04 8.36
CA GLY A 211 11.60 -23.98 7.92
C GLY A 211 10.19 -23.42 7.76
N ALA A 212 9.95 -22.13 8.01
CA ALA A 212 8.63 -21.52 7.83
C ALA A 212 8.10 -21.65 6.40
N VAL A 213 8.98 -21.50 5.40
CA VAL A 213 8.63 -21.71 3.98
C VAL A 213 8.15 -23.13 3.73
N ALA A 214 8.81 -24.14 4.30
CA ALA A 214 8.39 -25.55 4.15
C ALA A 214 6.99 -25.76 4.73
N LYS A 215 6.74 -25.30 5.98
CA LYS A 215 5.42 -25.37 6.61
C LYS A 215 4.33 -24.77 5.73
N LEU A 216 4.56 -23.57 5.14
CA LEU A 216 3.61 -22.90 4.26
C LEU A 216 3.34 -23.71 2.98
N LEU A 217 4.38 -24.22 2.31
CA LEU A 217 4.24 -25.01 1.09
C LEU A 217 3.47 -26.32 1.32
N GLU A 218 3.68 -26.97 2.47
CA GLU A 218 2.97 -28.19 2.84
C GLU A 218 1.45 -27.97 2.97
N THR A 219 1.00 -26.76 3.28
CA THR A 219 -0.44 -26.41 3.38
C THR A 219 -1.12 -26.20 2.04
N GLY A 220 -0.35 -26.03 0.95
CA GLY A 220 -0.83 -25.61 -0.36
C GLY A 220 -0.69 -24.11 -0.65
N ALA A 221 -0.12 -23.33 0.28
CA ALA A 221 0.17 -21.92 0.05
C ALA A 221 1.30 -21.73 -0.99
N ILE A 222 1.29 -20.60 -1.68
CA ILE A 222 2.29 -20.24 -2.68
C ILE A 222 3.23 -19.20 -2.07
N VAL A 223 4.50 -19.54 -1.90
CA VAL A 223 5.53 -18.60 -1.43
C VAL A 223 6.28 -18.03 -2.63
N LYS A 224 6.32 -16.72 -2.73
CA LYS A 224 6.93 -15.97 -3.84
C LYS A 224 8.10 -15.13 -3.36
N THR A 225 8.89 -14.60 -4.30
CA THR A 225 9.98 -13.66 -3.99
C THR A 225 9.44 -12.31 -3.54
N ALA A 226 10.26 -11.52 -2.85
CA ALA A 226 9.92 -10.16 -2.43
C ALA A 226 9.45 -9.32 -3.62
N PHE A 227 8.21 -8.89 -3.59
CA PHE A 227 7.59 -8.10 -4.64
C PHE A 227 6.38 -7.33 -4.10
N CYS A 228 6.30 -6.03 -4.39
CA CYS A 228 5.21 -5.17 -3.96
C CYS A 228 3.94 -5.28 -4.82
N GLY A 229 3.95 -6.12 -5.86
CA GLY A 229 2.92 -6.25 -6.89
C GLY A 229 1.49 -6.36 -6.39
N PRO A 230 1.16 -7.22 -5.43
CA PRO A 230 -0.20 -7.34 -4.92
C PRO A 230 -0.78 -6.06 -4.33
N CYS A 231 0.06 -5.16 -3.81
CA CYS A 231 -0.40 -3.89 -3.23
C CYS A 231 -0.89 -2.88 -4.28
N PHE A 232 -0.53 -3.06 -5.56
CA PHE A 232 -0.89 -2.13 -6.64
C PHE A 232 -1.41 -2.81 -7.91
N GLY A 233 -1.84 -4.07 -7.81
CA GLY A 233 -2.50 -4.78 -8.91
C GLY A 233 -1.59 -5.33 -10.00
N ALA A 234 -0.29 -5.51 -9.72
CA ALA A 234 0.68 -6.10 -10.66
C ALA A 234 0.98 -7.58 -10.38
N GLY A 235 0.19 -8.24 -9.56
CA GLY A 235 0.32 -9.66 -9.27
C GLY A 235 -0.83 -10.15 -8.41
N ASP A 236 -1.17 -11.43 -8.54
CA ASP A 236 -2.30 -12.05 -7.83
C ASP A 236 -3.61 -11.24 -7.94
N THR A 237 -3.90 -10.75 -9.15
CA THR A 237 -5.17 -10.09 -9.43
C THR A 237 -6.30 -11.08 -9.20
N PRO A 238 -7.30 -10.73 -8.33
CA PRO A 238 -8.42 -11.62 -8.07
C PRO A 238 -9.28 -11.86 -9.32
N ALA A 239 -10.01 -12.95 -9.34
CA ALA A 239 -11.01 -13.19 -10.36
C ALA A 239 -12.15 -12.13 -10.29
N ASN A 240 -12.96 -12.05 -11.36
CA ASN A 240 -14.10 -11.15 -11.36
C ASN A 240 -15.06 -11.48 -10.21
N ASN A 241 -15.53 -10.45 -9.49
CA ASN A 241 -16.34 -10.56 -8.27
C ASN A 241 -15.68 -11.38 -7.13
N ALA A 242 -14.35 -11.58 -7.14
CA ALA A 242 -13.68 -12.22 -6.02
C ALA A 242 -13.50 -11.25 -4.85
N PHE A 243 -13.53 -11.82 -3.65
CA PHE A 243 -13.23 -11.14 -2.41
C PHE A 243 -11.87 -11.61 -1.88
N SER A 244 -10.92 -10.69 -1.80
CA SER A 244 -9.54 -10.95 -1.35
C SER A 244 -9.28 -10.31 0.01
N ILE A 245 -8.66 -11.03 0.93
CA ILE A 245 -8.15 -10.48 2.19
C ILE A 245 -6.63 -10.33 2.11
N ARG A 246 -6.12 -9.18 2.52
CA ARG A 246 -4.70 -8.87 2.35
C ARG A 246 -4.08 -8.23 3.57
N HIS A 247 -2.92 -8.72 3.98
CA HIS A 247 -2.01 -7.94 4.80
C HIS A 247 -1.16 -7.09 3.86
N SER A 248 -1.67 -5.93 3.55
CA SER A 248 -1.07 -4.91 2.68
C SER A 248 -1.56 -3.54 3.12
N THR A 249 -1.14 -2.46 2.46
CA THR A 249 -1.43 -1.11 2.96
C THR A 249 -2.76 -0.53 2.50
N ARG A 250 -3.32 -0.97 1.36
CA ARG A 250 -4.44 -0.26 0.71
C ARG A 250 -5.43 -1.20 0.06
N ASN A 251 -6.71 -0.79 0.13
CA ASN A 251 -7.84 -1.50 -0.48
C ASN A 251 -8.77 -0.57 -1.29
N PHE A 252 -8.20 0.48 -1.88
CA PHE A 252 -8.94 1.41 -2.75
C PHE A 252 -9.51 0.70 -3.99
N PRO A 253 -10.55 1.28 -4.62
CA PRO A 253 -11.15 0.73 -5.82
C PRO A 253 -10.13 0.41 -6.92
N ASN A 254 -10.25 -0.77 -7.51
CA ASN A 254 -9.42 -1.29 -8.62
C ASN A 254 -7.91 -1.37 -8.35
N ARG A 255 -7.47 -1.12 -7.12
CA ARG A 255 -6.05 -1.22 -6.77
C ARG A 255 -5.55 -2.67 -6.81
N GLU A 256 -6.42 -3.62 -6.71
CA GLU A 256 -6.13 -5.06 -6.83
C GLU A 256 -5.87 -5.52 -8.26
N GLY A 257 -6.13 -4.67 -9.28
CA GLY A 257 -5.83 -4.91 -10.68
C GLY A 257 -7.03 -5.22 -11.57
N SER A 258 -8.27 -5.21 -11.06
CA SER A 258 -9.45 -5.34 -11.90
C SER A 258 -9.60 -4.14 -12.85
N LYS A 259 -10.12 -4.40 -14.06
CA LYS A 259 -10.25 -3.38 -15.12
C LYS A 259 -11.71 -3.05 -15.38
N LEU A 260 -12.17 -1.92 -14.89
CA LEU A 260 -13.54 -1.44 -15.05
C LEU A 260 -13.97 -1.33 -16.51
N GLN A 261 -13.08 -0.87 -17.40
CA GLN A 261 -13.34 -0.79 -18.84
C GLN A 261 -13.71 -2.13 -19.48
N ASN A 262 -13.34 -3.25 -18.83
CA ASN A 262 -13.67 -4.61 -19.25
C ASN A 262 -14.87 -5.17 -18.46
N GLY A 263 -15.60 -4.35 -17.69
CA GLY A 263 -16.68 -4.78 -16.82
C GLY A 263 -16.23 -5.63 -15.63
N GLN A 264 -14.95 -5.57 -15.25
CA GLN A 264 -14.40 -6.33 -14.15
C GLN A 264 -14.51 -5.56 -12.84
N ILE A 265 -14.82 -6.26 -11.76
CA ILE A 265 -14.76 -5.77 -10.40
C ILE A 265 -14.26 -6.89 -9.49
N SER A 266 -13.46 -6.55 -8.53
CA SER A 266 -13.12 -7.37 -7.36
C SER A 266 -12.92 -6.46 -6.17
N SER A 267 -12.81 -7.02 -5.00
CA SER A 267 -12.71 -6.22 -3.79
C SER A 267 -11.65 -6.79 -2.85
N VAL A 268 -11.03 -5.88 -2.10
CA VAL A 268 -10.01 -6.20 -1.12
C VAL A 268 -10.45 -5.70 0.25
N ALA A 269 -10.33 -6.57 1.25
CA ALA A 269 -10.31 -6.16 2.65
C ALA A 269 -8.88 -6.29 3.20
N LEU A 270 -8.53 -5.42 4.14
CA LEU A 270 -7.23 -5.50 4.83
C LEU A 270 -7.38 -6.27 6.13
N MET A 271 -6.44 -7.14 6.41
CA MET A 271 -6.44 -8.01 7.58
C MET A 271 -5.02 -8.39 7.99
N ASP A 272 -4.80 -8.67 9.28
CA ASP A 272 -3.49 -9.15 9.74
C ASP A 272 -3.16 -10.55 9.20
N ALA A 273 -1.87 -10.83 9.02
CA ALA A 273 -1.35 -12.09 8.49
C ALA A 273 -1.81 -13.30 9.32
N ARG A 274 -1.95 -13.13 10.62
CA ARG A 274 -2.40 -14.19 11.54
C ARG A 274 -3.85 -14.57 11.27
N SER A 275 -4.74 -13.60 11.12
CA SER A 275 -6.15 -13.84 10.77
C SER A 275 -6.34 -14.31 9.33
N ILE A 276 -5.45 -13.89 8.39
CA ILE A 276 -5.41 -14.47 7.05
C ILE A 276 -5.04 -15.95 7.11
N ALA A 277 -4.03 -16.32 7.91
CA ALA A 277 -3.64 -17.70 8.09
C ALA A 277 -4.75 -18.54 8.77
N ALA A 278 -5.45 -17.99 9.76
CA ALA A 278 -6.60 -18.64 10.40
C ALA A 278 -7.74 -18.88 9.40
N THR A 279 -8.04 -17.89 8.56
CA THR A 279 -9.01 -18.02 7.47
C THR A 279 -8.59 -19.08 6.46
N ALA A 280 -7.30 -19.14 6.13
CA ALA A 280 -6.74 -20.17 5.25
C ALA A 280 -6.83 -21.57 5.85
N ALA A 281 -6.48 -21.74 7.14
CA ALA A 281 -6.64 -23.00 7.87
C ALA A 281 -8.11 -23.47 7.88
N ASN A 282 -9.04 -22.52 7.91
CA ASN A 282 -10.49 -22.76 7.79
C ASN A 282 -11.00 -22.74 6.33
N LYS A 283 -10.11 -22.97 5.36
CA LYS A 283 -10.42 -23.18 3.93
C LYS A 283 -11.20 -22.03 3.29
N GLY A 284 -10.86 -20.79 3.66
CA GLY A 284 -11.47 -19.57 3.11
C GLY A 284 -12.65 -19.03 3.92
N TYR A 285 -13.12 -19.69 4.96
CA TYR A 285 -14.14 -19.10 5.85
C TYR A 285 -13.48 -18.10 6.81
N LEU A 286 -13.95 -16.86 6.79
CA LEU A 286 -13.40 -15.78 7.60
C LEU A 286 -13.30 -16.17 9.07
N THR A 287 -12.09 -16.10 9.61
CA THR A 287 -11.76 -16.59 10.97
C THR A 287 -10.77 -15.65 11.62
N ALA A 288 -11.02 -15.23 12.85
CA ALA A 288 -10.09 -14.46 13.66
C ALA A 288 -8.94 -15.36 14.15
N ALA A 289 -7.72 -14.83 14.21
CA ALA A 289 -6.59 -15.59 14.73
C ALA A 289 -6.75 -15.95 16.22
N THR A 290 -7.52 -15.18 16.97
CA THR A 290 -7.86 -15.46 18.38
C THR A 290 -8.75 -16.68 18.58
N ASP A 291 -9.38 -17.17 17.50
CA ASP A 291 -10.20 -18.39 17.54
C ASP A 291 -9.36 -19.68 17.37
N MET A 292 -8.06 -19.49 17.10
CA MET A 292 -7.11 -20.59 16.91
C MET A 292 -6.31 -20.85 18.19
N ASP A 293 -6.23 -22.11 18.58
CA ASP A 293 -5.34 -22.54 19.68
C ASP A 293 -3.95 -22.87 19.13
N VAL A 294 -3.09 -21.87 19.04
CA VAL A 294 -1.75 -21.99 18.46
C VAL A 294 -0.70 -21.47 19.42
N GLU A 295 0.41 -22.15 19.55
CA GLU A 295 1.62 -21.63 20.17
C GLU A 295 2.55 -21.06 19.10
N PHE A 296 2.89 -19.78 19.24
CA PHE A 296 3.85 -19.14 18.35
C PHE A 296 5.27 -19.49 18.77
N THR A 297 6.08 -19.94 17.81
CA THR A 297 7.47 -20.38 18.08
C THR A 297 8.42 -19.20 18.30
N GLY A 298 8.11 -18.00 17.78
CA GLY A 298 8.88 -16.78 17.95
C GLY A 298 10.36 -16.93 17.60
N PRO A 299 10.73 -17.44 16.40
CA PRO A 299 12.13 -17.68 16.09
C PRO A 299 12.89 -16.36 15.98
N ALA A 300 14.15 -16.36 16.41
CA ALA A 300 15.03 -15.20 16.27
C ALA A 300 15.33 -14.91 14.79
N TYR A 301 15.35 -13.63 14.42
CA TYR A 301 15.76 -13.20 13.10
C TYR A 301 17.29 -13.03 13.03
N HIS A 302 17.90 -13.54 11.95
CA HIS A 302 19.32 -13.37 11.66
C HIS A 302 19.48 -12.71 10.30
N PHE A 303 20.05 -11.53 10.28
CA PHE A 303 20.31 -10.82 9.03
C PHE A 303 21.57 -11.37 8.33
N ASP A 304 21.42 -11.74 7.07
CA ASP A 304 22.51 -12.20 6.21
C ASP A 304 22.70 -11.20 5.05
N SER A 305 23.75 -10.40 5.13
CA SER A 305 24.08 -9.39 4.13
C SER A 305 24.70 -9.97 2.84
N SER A 306 25.09 -11.25 2.84
CA SER A 306 25.80 -11.89 1.70
C SER A 306 24.97 -11.83 0.41
N ILE A 307 23.64 -11.87 0.53
CA ILE A 307 22.71 -11.77 -0.60
C ILE A 307 22.89 -10.45 -1.35
N TYR A 308 23.05 -9.35 -0.63
CA TYR A 308 23.31 -8.04 -1.23
C TYR A 308 24.74 -7.94 -1.76
N ALA A 309 25.72 -8.40 -0.99
CA ALA A 309 27.13 -8.41 -1.41
C ALA A 309 27.35 -9.18 -2.72
N ASN A 310 26.56 -10.23 -2.98
CA ASN A 310 26.65 -11.03 -4.20
C ASN A 310 25.91 -10.44 -5.41
N ARG A 311 25.04 -9.45 -5.23
CA ARG A 311 24.16 -8.95 -6.30
C ARG A 311 24.17 -7.45 -6.51
N VAL A 312 24.55 -6.69 -5.50
CA VAL A 312 24.54 -5.23 -5.54
C VAL A 312 25.98 -4.74 -5.55
N PHE A 313 26.33 -3.98 -6.57
CA PHE A 313 27.60 -3.27 -6.58
C PHE A 313 27.54 -2.16 -5.51
N ASP A 314 28.44 -2.26 -4.54
CA ASP A 314 28.57 -1.26 -3.48
C ASP A 314 29.82 -0.41 -3.73
N SER A 315 29.60 0.81 -4.20
CA SER A 315 30.64 1.82 -4.39
C SER A 315 30.67 2.85 -3.24
N LYS A 316 30.07 2.55 -2.11
CA LYS A 316 29.92 3.47 -0.97
C LYS A 316 31.25 4.15 -0.62
N GLY A 317 31.28 5.47 -0.72
CA GLY A 317 32.45 6.30 -0.42
C GLY A 317 33.51 6.34 -1.53
N VAL A 318 33.30 5.67 -2.65
CA VAL A 318 34.23 5.69 -3.81
C VAL A 318 33.46 6.19 -5.04
N ALA A 319 33.71 7.44 -5.42
CA ALA A 319 33.19 7.99 -6.67
C ALA A 319 34.04 7.53 -7.86
N ASP A 320 33.43 7.04 -8.90
CA ASP A 320 34.07 6.78 -10.19
C ASP A 320 33.46 7.71 -11.25
N PRO A 321 34.11 8.83 -11.58
CA PRO A 321 33.60 9.80 -12.53
C PRO A 321 33.60 9.28 -13.98
N GLU A 322 34.33 8.22 -14.28
CA GLU A 322 34.39 7.61 -15.61
C GLU A 322 33.33 6.49 -15.80
N GLN A 323 32.58 6.17 -14.75
CA GLN A 323 31.54 5.16 -14.84
C GLN A 323 30.39 5.63 -15.74
N GLU A 324 30.21 4.97 -16.85
CA GLU A 324 29.07 5.22 -17.76
C GLU A 324 27.77 4.71 -17.14
N ILE A 325 26.72 5.52 -17.22
CA ILE A 325 25.37 5.14 -16.87
C ILE A 325 24.75 4.42 -18.07
N GLN A 326 24.43 3.13 -17.87
CA GLN A 326 23.74 2.33 -18.88
C GLN A 326 22.27 2.19 -18.51
N PHE A 327 21.39 2.71 -19.34
CA PHE A 327 19.97 2.58 -19.14
C PHE A 327 19.45 1.21 -19.61
N GLY A 328 18.55 0.63 -18.85
CA GLY A 328 17.77 -0.53 -19.29
C GLY A 328 16.84 -0.16 -20.46
N PRO A 329 16.32 -1.16 -21.19
CA PRO A 329 15.55 -0.92 -22.43
C PRO A 329 14.25 -0.11 -22.22
N ASN A 330 13.70 -0.11 -21.00
CA ASN A 330 12.47 0.61 -20.66
C ASN A 330 12.72 2.01 -20.08
N ILE A 331 13.98 2.36 -19.84
CA ILE A 331 14.33 3.70 -19.31
C ILE A 331 14.45 4.66 -20.48
N LYS A 332 13.75 5.77 -20.40
CA LYS A 332 13.78 6.85 -21.36
C LYS A 332 14.21 8.16 -20.70
N ASP A 333 14.99 8.95 -21.39
CA ASP A 333 15.32 10.29 -20.93
C ASP A 333 14.08 11.17 -20.79
N TRP A 334 14.23 12.16 -19.94
CA TRP A 334 13.25 13.24 -19.87
C TRP A 334 13.17 13.97 -21.23
N PRO A 335 11.99 14.44 -21.62
CA PRO A 335 11.87 15.28 -22.79
C PRO A 335 12.61 16.62 -22.56
N GLU A 336 13.02 17.27 -23.64
CA GLU A 336 13.48 18.64 -23.54
C GLU A 336 12.40 19.51 -22.90
N MET A 337 12.80 20.28 -21.90
CA MET A 337 11.92 21.15 -21.13
C MET A 337 12.37 22.58 -21.24
N VAL A 338 11.43 23.49 -21.35
CA VAL A 338 11.68 24.93 -21.39
C VAL A 338 11.94 25.42 -19.96
N ALA A 339 12.89 26.32 -19.77
CA ALA A 339 13.10 26.96 -18.49
C ALA A 339 11.85 27.70 -18.03
N LEU A 340 11.50 27.63 -16.76
CA LEU A 340 10.37 28.38 -16.20
C LEU A 340 10.65 29.87 -16.25
N PRO A 341 9.78 30.69 -16.85
CA PRO A 341 9.92 32.13 -16.83
C PRO A 341 9.43 32.72 -15.50
N GLU A 342 9.63 34.03 -15.37
CA GLU A 342 9.13 34.78 -14.20
C GLU A 342 7.59 34.75 -14.06
N ASN A 343 6.88 34.70 -15.18
CA ASN A 343 5.41 34.71 -15.20
C ASN A 343 4.87 33.51 -16.00
N LEU A 344 3.82 32.90 -15.51
CA LEU A 344 3.13 31.74 -16.10
C LEU A 344 1.70 32.10 -16.46
N ILE A 345 1.27 31.69 -17.67
CA ILE A 345 -0.15 31.62 -18.01
C ILE A 345 -0.56 30.14 -17.93
N ILE A 346 -1.59 29.86 -17.14
CA ILE A 346 -2.08 28.51 -16.89
C ILE A 346 -3.48 28.38 -17.49
N LYS A 347 -3.68 27.38 -18.35
CA LYS A 347 -5.02 26.97 -18.78
C LYS A 347 -5.45 25.75 -17.94
N VAL A 348 -6.53 25.91 -17.16
CA VAL A 348 -7.15 24.81 -16.45
C VAL A 348 -7.82 23.88 -17.46
N VAL A 349 -7.39 22.63 -17.51
CA VAL A 349 -7.90 21.60 -18.43
C VAL A 349 -8.61 20.45 -17.74
N SER A 350 -8.55 20.40 -16.42
CA SER A 350 -9.32 19.48 -15.58
C SER A 350 -9.54 20.08 -14.19
N GLU A 351 -10.67 19.80 -13.60
CA GLU A 351 -11.05 20.24 -12.26
C GLU A 351 -11.65 19.05 -11.51
N ILE A 352 -11.11 18.74 -10.34
CA ILE A 352 -11.55 17.63 -9.49
C ILE A 352 -12.03 18.21 -8.17
N HIS A 353 -13.29 17.94 -7.84
CA HIS A 353 -13.93 18.42 -6.61
C HIS A 353 -14.00 17.37 -5.51
N ASP A 354 -13.43 16.18 -5.72
CA ASP A 354 -13.41 15.13 -4.70
C ASP A 354 -12.62 15.58 -3.48
N PRO A 355 -13.11 15.31 -2.28
CA PRO A 355 -12.44 15.72 -1.03
C PRO A 355 -11.10 15.00 -0.82
N VAL A 356 -10.92 13.85 -1.45
CA VAL A 356 -9.69 13.05 -1.43
C VAL A 356 -9.39 12.57 -2.85
N THR A 357 -8.17 12.81 -3.31
CA THR A 357 -7.65 12.27 -4.57
C THR A 357 -6.40 11.45 -4.25
N THR A 358 -6.41 10.19 -4.62
CA THR A 358 -5.27 9.29 -4.39
C THR A 358 -4.25 9.38 -5.53
N THR A 359 -3.00 9.01 -5.26
CA THR A 359 -1.97 8.91 -6.29
C THR A 359 -2.36 7.92 -7.40
N ASP A 360 -3.15 6.89 -7.06
CA ASP A 360 -3.61 5.88 -8.01
C ASP A 360 -4.71 6.39 -8.95
N GLU A 361 -5.47 7.40 -8.53
CA GLU A 361 -6.40 8.14 -9.37
C GLU A 361 -5.68 9.13 -10.28
N LEU A 362 -4.57 9.71 -9.83
CA LEU A 362 -3.72 10.57 -10.65
C LEU A 362 -3.00 9.75 -11.72
N ILE A 363 -2.35 8.64 -11.32
CA ILE A 363 -1.68 7.71 -12.22
C ILE A 363 -1.92 6.28 -11.74
N PRO A 364 -2.66 5.44 -12.48
CA PRO A 364 -3.00 4.08 -12.07
C PRO A 364 -1.76 3.19 -12.02
N SER A 365 -1.40 2.74 -10.82
CA SER A 365 -0.14 2.06 -10.55
C SER A 365 0.02 0.73 -11.29
N GLY A 366 -1.03 -0.08 -11.37
CA GLY A 366 -1.00 -1.39 -12.04
C GLY A 366 -0.81 -1.27 -13.54
N GLU A 367 -1.57 -0.39 -14.18
CA GLU A 367 -1.55 -0.20 -15.64
C GLU A 367 -0.25 0.44 -16.12
N THR A 368 0.41 1.22 -15.26
CA THR A 368 1.59 2.01 -15.61
C THR A 368 2.91 1.38 -15.16
N SER A 369 2.88 0.18 -14.60
CA SER A 369 4.08 -0.47 -14.05
C SER A 369 5.25 -0.56 -15.05
N SER A 370 4.97 -0.79 -16.34
CA SER A 370 5.96 -0.85 -17.41
C SER A 370 6.49 0.52 -17.86
N PHE A 371 5.86 1.62 -17.45
CA PHE A 371 6.21 2.99 -17.87
C PHE A 371 6.89 3.80 -16.77
N ARG A 372 7.19 3.19 -15.60
CA ARG A 372 7.76 3.90 -14.44
C ARG A 372 9.04 4.69 -14.75
N SER A 373 9.84 4.22 -15.69
CA SER A 373 11.08 4.86 -16.12
C SER A 373 10.96 5.48 -17.52
N ASN A 374 9.75 5.81 -17.94
CA ASN A 374 9.43 6.48 -19.18
C ASN A 374 8.44 7.62 -18.92
N PRO A 375 8.91 8.83 -18.64
CA PRO A 375 8.06 9.96 -18.23
C PRO A 375 6.92 10.26 -19.20
N LEU A 376 7.20 10.27 -20.51
CA LEU A 376 6.18 10.52 -21.53
C LEU A 376 5.15 9.40 -21.60
N GLY A 377 5.61 8.14 -21.55
CA GLY A 377 4.72 6.98 -21.55
C GLY A 377 3.84 6.95 -20.30
N LEU A 378 4.41 7.30 -19.13
CA LEU A 378 3.66 7.40 -17.88
C LEU A 378 2.60 8.49 -17.93
N ALA A 379 2.94 9.64 -18.50
CA ALA A 379 2.07 10.80 -18.59
C ALA A 379 0.79 10.55 -19.44
N GLU A 380 0.80 9.59 -20.36
CA GLU A 380 -0.38 9.19 -21.13
C GLU A 380 -1.52 8.63 -20.26
N PHE A 381 -1.21 8.21 -19.03
CA PHE A 381 -2.18 7.68 -18.09
C PHE A 381 -2.65 8.68 -17.03
N ALA A 382 -2.18 9.96 -17.11
CA ALA A 382 -2.56 10.96 -16.14
C ALA A 382 -4.07 11.15 -16.08
N LEU A 383 -4.65 11.03 -14.88
CA LEU A 383 -6.09 11.11 -14.59
C LEU A 383 -6.98 10.13 -15.39
N SER A 384 -6.42 9.10 -16.01
CA SER A 384 -7.15 8.21 -16.92
C SER A 384 -8.39 7.57 -16.29
N ARG A 385 -8.43 7.42 -14.98
CA ARG A 385 -9.59 6.88 -14.24
C ARG A 385 -10.61 7.93 -13.83
N LYS A 386 -10.18 9.17 -13.56
CA LYS A 386 -11.05 10.28 -13.11
C LYS A 386 -11.55 11.12 -14.27
N ASP A 387 -10.66 11.45 -15.17
CA ASP A 387 -10.94 12.30 -16.33
C ASP A 387 -10.21 11.78 -17.57
N PRO A 388 -10.74 10.75 -18.25
CA PRO A 388 -10.08 10.12 -19.39
C PRO A 388 -9.76 11.07 -20.55
N ALA A 389 -10.42 12.22 -20.64
CA ALA A 389 -10.20 13.22 -21.67
C ALA A 389 -9.08 14.21 -21.30
N TYR A 390 -8.57 14.18 -20.06
CA TYR A 390 -7.56 15.11 -19.56
C TYR A 390 -6.31 15.19 -20.45
N VAL A 391 -5.71 14.03 -20.74
CA VAL A 391 -4.47 13.97 -21.54
C VAL A 391 -4.65 14.57 -22.94
N GLY A 392 -5.82 14.32 -23.56
CA GLY A 392 -6.14 14.92 -24.85
C GLY A 392 -6.16 16.45 -24.78
N ARG A 393 -6.86 17.01 -23.78
CA ARG A 393 -6.92 18.48 -23.59
C ARG A 393 -5.55 19.07 -23.25
N ALA A 394 -4.75 18.39 -22.43
CA ALA A 394 -3.40 18.82 -22.10
C ALA A 394 -2.48 18.84 -23.34
N LYS A 395 -2.59 17.85 -24.21
CA LYS A 395 -1.85 17.81 -25.49
C LYS A 395 -2.22 18.96 -26.45
N GLU A 396 -3.47 19.40 -26.46
CA GLU A 396 -3.86 20.58 -27.26
C GLU A 396 -3.17 21.85 -26.73
N VAL A 397 -3.05 22.02 -25.41
CA VAL A 397 -2.28 23.12 -24.82
C VAL A 397 -0.78 23.01 -25.17
N GLN A 398 -0.20 21.82 -25.08
CA GLN A 398 1.19 21.57 -25.47
C GLN A 398 1.42 21.87 -26.96
N LYS A 399 0.49 21.49 -27.83
CA LYS A 399 0.56 21.78 -29.26
C LYS A 399 0.55 23.30 -29.54
N ALA A 400 -0.31 24.03 -28.81
CA ALA A 400 -0.36 25.48 -28.91
C ALA A 400 0.97 26.12 -28.47
N GLU A 401 1.57 25.64 -27.39
CA GLU A 401 2.87 26.16 -26.94
C GLU A 401 4.00 25.86 -27.93
N LYS A 402 4.06 24.66 -28.47
CA LYS A 402 5.05 24.34 -29.52
C LYS A 402 4.87 25.19 -30.75
N ALA A 403 3.64 25.54 -31.15
CA ALA A 403 3.36 26.47 -32.26
C ALA A 403 3.86 27.87 -31.92
N ARG A 404 3.69 28.33 -30.68
CA ARG A 404 4.21 29.62 -30.21
C ARG A 404 5.74 29.65 -30.25
N GLU A 405 6.42 28.62 -29.73
CA GLU A 405 7.87 28.48 -29.77
C GLU A 405 8.41 28.52 -31.21
N ALA A 406 7.67 27.96 -32.15
CA ALA A 406 7.96 27.98 -33.57
C ALA A 406 7.61 29.33 -34.26
N GLY A 407 7.15 30.34 -33.50
CA GLY A 407 6.80 31.66 -34.02
C GLY A 407 5.43 31.73 -34.70
N GLN A 408 4.57 30.73 -34.52
CA GLN A 408 3.20 30.70 -35.02
C GLN A 408 2.25 31.50 -34.14
N CYS A 409 1.13 32.00 -34.70
CA CYS A 409 0.15 32.76 -33.95
C CYS A 409 -0.64 31.84 -32.96
N MET A 410 -0.59 32.17 -31.68
CA MET A 410 -1.30 31.44 -30.65
C MET A 410 -2.83 31.53 -30.74
N GLY A 411 -3.34 32.62 -31.27
CA GLY A 411 -4.78 32.86 -31.38
C GLY A 411 -5.53 31.83 -32.22
N GLU A 412 -4.83 31.02 -33.01
CA GLU A 412 -5.44 29.91 -33.76
C GLU A 412 -5.63 28.68 -32.89
N ALA A 413 -4.70 28.43 -31.94
CA ALA A 413 -4.73 27.27 -31.08
C ALA A 413 -5.42 27.52 -29.72
N LEU A 414 -5.32 28.75 -29.21
CA LEU A 414 -5.96 29.22 -27.98
C LEU A 414 -6.59 30.58 -28.21
N PRO A 415 -7.80 30.65 -28.79
CA PRO A 415 -8.46 31.92 -29.16
C PRO A 415 -8.55 32.94 -28.03
N GLU A 416 -8.70 32.47 -26.80
CA GLU A 416 -8.76 33.28 -25.59
C GLU A 416 -7.47 34.04 -25.27
N LEU A 417 -6.36 33.67 -25.87
CA LEU A 417 -5.06 34.31 -25.70
C LEU A 417 -4.66 35.21 -26.88
N ARG A 418 -5.52 35.38 -27.88
CA ARG A 418 -5.24 36.12 -29.10
C ARG A 418 -4.71 37.56 -28.86
N ASP A 419 -5.29 38.19 -27.85
CA ASP A 419 -5.02 39.60 -27.56
C ASP A 419 -3.98 39.80 -26.45
N ILE A 420 -3.44 38.70 -25.92
CA ILE A 420 -2.44 38.76 -24.86
C ILE A 420 -1.03 38.60 -25.43
N THR A 421 -0.27 39.69 -25.43
CA THR A 421 1.15 39.65 -25.73
C THR A 421 1.91 39.34 -24.46
N VAL A 422 2.29 38.10 -24.23
CA VAL A 422 2.96 37.67 -22.99
C VAL A 422 4.18 36.84 -23.33
N SER A 423 5.24 37.08 -22.56
CA SER A 423 6.31 36.10 -22.38
C SER A 423 5.83 35.09 -21.36
N TYR A 424 5.50 33.89 -21.78
CA TYR A 424 5.02 32.84 -20.87
C TYR A 424 5.65 31.50 -21.21
N THR A 425 5.52 30.61 -20.30
CA THR A 425 5.75 29.19 -20.54
C THR A 425 4.49 28.40 -20.26
N HIS A 426 4.41 27.24 -20.82
CA HIS A 426 3.35 26.31 -20.51
C HIS A 426 3.71 25.46 -19.30
N LEU A 427 2.73 25.18 -18.50
CA LEU A 427 2.78 24.03 -17.64
C LEU A 427 2.51 22.80 -18.50
N ARG A 428 3.50 21.95 -18.62
CA ARG A 428 3.23 20.61 -19.11
C ARG A 428 2.42 19.91 -18.04
N ALA A 429 1.27 19.41 -18.41
CA ALA A 429 0.42 18.62 -17.53
C ALA A 429 1.20 17.46 -16.86
N HIS A 430 2.32 17.10 -17.42
CA HIS A 430 3.22 16.03 -17.00
C HIS A 430 4.26 16.45 -15.96
N GLU A 431 4.58 17.73 -15.85
CA GLU A 431 5.61 18.22 -14.92
C GLU A 431 5.12 18.26 -13.47
N THR A 432 3.84 18.48 -13.27
CA THR A 432 3.24 18.45 -11.93
C THR A 432 3.15 17.03 -11.33
N LEU A 433 3.12 16.00 -12.16
CA LEU A 433 3.06 14.60 -11.73
C LEU A 433 4.44 13.96 -11.60
N ALA A 434 5.46 14.50 -12.24
CA ALA A 434 6.82 14.02 -12.16
C ALA A 434 7.56 14.50 -10.89
N ASN A 435 7.04 15.52 -10.22
CA ASN A 435 7.62 16.12 -9.00
C ASN A 435 6.89 15.66 -7.73
N LEU A 436 5.93 14.76 -7.82
CA LEU A 436 5.31 14.03 -6.73
C LEU A 436 5.88 12.61 -6.69
#